data_1018db75060d2f919b13d732967470b0
#
_entry.id   1018db75060d2f919b13d732967470b0
#
_cell.length_a   1.000
_cell.length_b   1.000
_cell.length_c   1.000
_cell.angle_alpha   90.00
_cell.angle_beta   90.00
_cell.angle_gamma   90.00
#
_symmetry.space_group_name_H-M   'P 1'
#
loop_
_entity.id
_entity.type
_entity.pdbx_description
1 polymer ?
#
loop_
_entity_poly.entity_id
_entity_poly.type
_entity_poly.pdbx_seq_one_letter_code
_entity_poly.pdbx_strand_id
1 'polypeptide(L)'
;MLLLHMLRRSLSSRPRDVGWLAVWSLVQALPSLASGWSVAKATGDFLAGGAGTLRGIEWLGAFGLAALAGALASRQAYLRVAALVEPLRDDLVRITVTGALRRATEDAKPGDAGAVARVTHQAEIVRDSFAGLLMVGFTFVLTTASALAGLVALVPAVLPLAMAPMAASLVLFCCLLPSLATWQGRSVVGEEAVADSAATALAGLRDAIACGAEDQVRTEITDRVTAQATALRGLARVNLLRALCLAVGGWLPLVLVLADAPSLVRHGVGPGAIIGAVTYIGGVLNRALYTLTQAFGGSGIRLAITLQRIIEASTSPAALGAAPRGAASRGAGARRVLGVSGYSAAVNGSALPYRTGGDVAAVSLRGVSFGYGPLAEPVLQALDLDLHEGQHLAIVGPSGIGKSTLAGLVAGLLRPLAGEIRLGGVPLAQIPAADLPRYRVLIPQEAYVFAGTLGENLGYLAPGASPAALDASVGAVGLRDLVRRLGGYHADLRPAELSAGERQLIALARAHLSPARIAILDEATCHLDPVAAARAESAFAARPGTLIVIAHRISSALRADRVLVLDGGRAAIGDHAALLGCSPLYRDLVGHWFPQAASHT
;
A
#
# COMPACT_ATOMS: atom_id res chain seq x y z
N MET A 1 8.40 -2.74 -17.74
CA MET A 1 7.48 -2.17 -18.76
C MET A 1 6.33 -1.38 -18.14
N LEU A 2 5.64 -1.91 -17.13
CA LEU A 2 4.50 -1.21 -16.47
C LEU A 2 4.91 0.16 -15.88
N LEU A 3 6.08 0.23 -15.29
CA LEU A 3 6.68 1.41 -14.68
C LEU A 3 6.88 2.55 -15.68
N LEU A 4 7.51 2.26 -16.81
CA LEU A 4 7.68 3.22 -17.91
C LEU A 4 6.32 3.68 -18.47
N HIS A 5 5.33 2.80 -18.48
CA HIS A 5 3.99 3.14 -18.96
C HIS A 5 3.27 4.10 -17.99
N MET A 6 3.35 3.87 -16.66
CA MET A 6 2.75 4.77 -15.66
C MET A 6 3.43 6.16 -15.68
N LEU A 7 4.76 6.20 -15.73
CA LEU A 7 5.52 7.44 -15.83
C LEU A 7 5.21 8.20 -17.13
N ARG A 8 5.19 7.49 -18.25
CA ARG A 8 4.81 8.07 -19.55
C ARG A 8 3.38 8.58 -19.56
N ARG A 9 2.44 7.86 -18.92
CA ARG A 9 1.04 8.28 -18.79
C ARG A 9 0.92 9.54 -17.94
N SER A 10 1.62 9.64 -16.80
CA SER A 10 1.65 10.84 -15.96
C SER A 10 2.15 12.06 -16.73
N LEU A 11 3.26 11.92 -17.49
CA LEU A 11 3.80 12.99 -18.32
C LEU A 11 2.90 13.36 -19.50
N SER A 12 2.28 12.36 -20.16
CA SER A 12 1.40 12.61 -21.32
C SER A 12 0.02 13.19 -20.95
N SER A 13 -0.41 13.04 -19.70
CA SER A 13 -1.71 13.56 -19.24
C SER A 13 -1.74 15.09 -19.07
N ARG A 14 -0.55 15.74 -18.94
CA ARG A 14 -0.44 17.19 -18.68
C ARG A 14 0.62 17.86 -19.57
N PRO A 15 0.43 17.89 -20.89
CA PRO A 15 1.44 18.41 -21.83
C PRO A 15 1.75 19.90 -21.62
N ARG A 16 0.80 20.69 -21.12
CA ARG A 16 1.01 22.10 -20.79
C ARG A 16 2.00 22.30 -19.64
N ASP A 17 1.90 21.48 -18.56
CA ASP A 17 2.82 21.57 -17.42
C ASP A 17 4.23 21.09 -17.79
N VAL A 18 4.34 20.06 -18.63
CA VAL A 18 5.62 19.62 -19.20
C VAL A 18 6.24 20.72 -20.09
N GLY A 19 5.44 21.39 -20.92
CA GLY A 19 5.89 22.52 -21.75
C GLY A 19 6.40 23.68 -20.89
N TRP A 20 5.66 24.08 -19.87
CA TRP A 20 6.09 25.14 -18.94
C TRP A 20 7.33 24.74 -18.13
N LEU A 21 7.45 23.47 -17.72
CA LEU A 21 8.66 22.96 -17.09
C LEU A 21 9.86 23.10 -18.01
N ALA A 22 9.74 22.74 -19.29
CA ALA A 22 10.80 22.88 -20.26
C ALA A 22 11.23 24.36 -20.45
N VAL A 23 10.25 25.28 -20.55
CA VAL A 23 10.53 26.73 -20.67
C VAL A 23 11.28 27.25 -19.43
N TRP A 24 10.79 26.97 -18.22
CA TRP A 24 11.44 27.44 -17.00
C TRP A 24 12.81 26.78 -16.79
N SER A 25 12.98 25.51 -17.17
CA SER A 25 14.28 24.83 -17.13
C SER A 25 15.26 25.44 -18.14
N LEU A 26 14.80 25.94 -19.30
CA LEU A 26 15.62 26.66 -20.25
C LEU A 26 16.13 27.99 -19.65
N VAL A 27 15.24 28.76 -19.01
CA VAL A 27 15.64 29.97 -18.29
C VAL A 27 16.60 29.65 -17.15
N GLN A 28 16.38 28.56 -16.43
CA GLN A 28 17.29 28.07 -15.38
C GLN A 28 18.68 27.73 -15.92
N ALA A 29 18.82 27.37 -17.20
CA ALA A 29 20.08 27.04 -17.83
C ALA A 29 20.85 28.29 -18.33
N LEU A 30 20.27 29.50 -18.33
CA LEU A 30 20.93 30.73 -18.77
C LEU A 30 22.25 31.01 -18.03
N PRO A 31 22.39 30.85 -16.70
CA PRO A 31 23.66 31.04 -16.02
C PRO A 31 24.75 30.08 -16.54
N SER A 32 24.35 28.86 -16.89
CA SER A 32 25.27 27.85 -17.43
C SER A 32 25.79 28.24 -18.81
N LEU A 33 24.92 28.83 -19.65
CA LEU A 33 25.33 29.36 -20.96
C LEU A 33 26.21 30.60 -20.82
N ALA A 34 25.86 31.51 -19.91
CA ALA A 34 26.55 32.77 -19.73
C ALA A 34 27.90 32.61 -19.01
N SER A 35 28.08 31.61 -18.15
CA SER A 35 29.22 31.51 -17.20
C SER A 35 30.57 31.58 -17.86
N GLY A 36 30.89 30.65 -18.75
CA GLY A 36 32.19 30.62 -19.40
C GLY A 36 32.41 31.77 -20.41
N TRP A 37 31.31 32.20 -21.09
CA TRP A 37 31.35 33.34 -22.02
C TRP A 37 31.66 34.63 -21.30
N SER A 38 30.93 34.94 -20.22
CA SER A 38 31.14 36.16 -19.43
C SER A 38 32.52 36.17 -18.79
N VAL A 39 32.97 35.04 -18.24
CA VAL A 39 34.31 34.90 -17.67
C VAL A 39 35.39 35.10 -18.74
N ALA A 40 35.22 34.51 -19.92
CA ALA A 40 36.17 34.66 -21.02
C ALA A 40 36.33 36.13 -21.48
N LYS A 41 35.18 36.81 -21.67
CA LYS A 41 35.17 38.22 -22.09
C LYS A 41 35.70 39.15 -20.98
N ALA A 42 35.20 38.96 -19.75
CA ALA A 42 35.67 39.75 -18.62
C ALA A 42 37.20 39.61 -18.42
N THR A 43 37.74 38.41 -18.50
CA THR A 43 39.18 38.17 -18.37
C THR A 43 39.96 38.84 -19.51
N GLY A 44 39.48 38.74 -20.77
CA GLY A 44 40.09 39.40 -21.90
C GLY A 44 40.13 40.92 -21.77
N ASP A 45 39.02 41.53 -21.34
CA ASP A 45 38.87 42.96 -21.14
C ASP A 45 39.70 43.47 -19.95
N PHE A 46 39.82 42.72 -18.87
CA PHE A 46 40.70 43.04 -17.73
C PHE A 46 42.19 43.01 -18.11
N LEU A 47 42.58 42.04 -18.93
CA LEU A 47 43.97 41.95 -19.41
C LEU A 47 44.31 43.09 -20.36
N ALA A 48 43.35 43.65 -21.09
CA ALA A 48 43.54 44.79 -21.98
C ALA A 48 43.72 46.13 -21.23
N GLY A 49 43.31 46.21 -19.96
CA GLY A 49 43.45 47.39 -19.11
C GLY A 49 42.60 48.60 -19.53
N GLY A 50 42.72 49.72 -18.82
CA GLY A 50 42.04 50.99 -19.15
C GLY A 50 40.51 50.87 -19.22
N ALA A 51 39.92 51.28 -20.33
CA ALA A 51 38.45 51.20 -20.55
C ALA A 51 37.92 49.77 -20.57
N GLY A 52 38.76 48.78 -20.72
CA GLY A 52 38.41 47.36 -20.65
C GLY A 52 37.93 46.93 -19.26
N THR A 53 38.38 47.56 -18.18
CA THR A 53 37.95 47.20 -16.80
C THR A 53 36.46 47.40 -16.59
N LEU A 54 35.87 48.46 -17.11
CA LEU A 54 34.41 48.72 -17.03
C LEU A 54 33.63 47.67 -17.81
N ARG A 55 34.08 47.31 -19.03
CA ARG A 55 33.42 46.25 -19.83
C ARG A 55 33.51 44.88 -19.14
N GLY A 56 34.64 44.57 -18.50
CA GLY A 56 34.79 43.35 -17.72
C GLY A 56 33.78 43.25 -16.59
N ILE A 57 33.52 44.39 -15.88
CA ILE A 57 32.50 44.46 -14.84
C ILE A 57 31.08 44.28 -15.43
N GLU A 58 30.80 44.87 -16.61
CA GLU A 58 29.52 44.70 -17.30
C GLU A 58 29.26 43.22 -17.62
N TRP A 59 30.26 42.46 -18.10
CA TRP A 59 30.11 41.03 -18.35
C TRP A 59 29.83 40.22 -17.07
N LEU A 60 30.46 40.54 -15.95
CA LEU A 60 30.18 39.93 -14.67
C LEU A 60 28.78 40.31 -14.14
N GLY A 61 28.35 41.56 -14.37
CA GLY A 61 27.00 42.03 -14.09
C GLY A 61 25.93 41.26 -14.88
N ALA A 62 26.20 41.05 -16.20
CA ALA A 62 25.32 40.24 -17.05
C ALA A 62 25.19 38.79 -16.56
N PHE A 63 26.33 38.19 -16.14
CA PHE A 63 26.32 36.87 -15.51
C PHE A 63 25.50 36.86 -14.19
N GLY A 64 25.66 37.88 -13.34
CA GLY A 64 24.87 38.04 -12.11
C GLY A 64 23.37 38.13 -12.36
N LEU A 65 22.97 38.88 -13.40
CA LEU A 65 21.56 38.94 -13.82
C LEU A 65 21.04 37.60 -14.35
N ALA A 66 21.86 36.89 -15.15
CA ALA A 66 21.49 35.56 -15.61
C ALA A 66 21.33 34.57 -14.44
N ALA A 67 22.23 34.67 -13.42
CA ALA A 67 22.16 33.85 -12.20
C ALA A 67 20.88 34.14 -11.39
N LEU A 68 20.51 35.41 -11.25
CA LEU A 68 19.26 35.81 -10.60
C LEU A 68 18.04 35.29 -11.35
N ALA A 69 18.00 35.44 -12.68
CA ALA A 69 16.93 34.91 -13.52
C ALA A 69 16.83 33.39 -13.41
N GLY A 70 17.96 32.68 -13.40
CA GLY A 70 18.00 31.23 -13.22
C GLY A 70 17.51 30.78 -11.84
N ALA A 71 17.84 31.53 -10.78
CA ALA A 71 17.34 31.27 -9.42
C ALA A 71 15.81 31.44 -9.32
N LEU A 72 15.28 32.52 -9.89
CA LEU A 72 13.81 32.75 -9.96
C LEU A 72 13.11 31.66 -10.81
N ALA A 73 13.70 31.26 -11.91
CA ALA A 73 13.19 30.20 -12.77
C ALA A 73 13.16 28.84 -12.06
N SER A 74 14.16 28.57 -11.21
CA SER A 74 14.20 27.34 -10.41
C SER A 74 12.95 27.18 -9.54
N ARG A 75 12.50 28.25 -8.88
CA ARG A 75 11.25 28.23 -8.10
C ARG A 75 10.04 27.82 -8.95
N GLN A 76 9.93 28.38 -10.16
CA GLN A 76 8.82 28.03 -11.05
C GLN A 76 8.91 26.60 -11.58
N ALA A 77 10.11 26.12 -11.91
CA ALA A 77 10.33 24.75 -12.31
C ALA A 77 9.91 23.76 -11.23
N TYR A 78 10.26 24.00 -9.95
CA TYR A 78 9.80 23.17 -8.82
C TYR A 78 8.28 23.12 -8.69
N LEU A 79 7.57 24.25 -8.85
CA LEU A 79 6.12 24.29 -8.80
C LEU A 79 5.47 23.44 -9.92
N ARG A 80 6.09 23.44 -11.12
CA ARG A 80 5.60 22.60 -12.23
C ARG A 80 5.90 21.12 -12.05
N VAL A 81 7.04 20.79 -11.48
CA VAL A 81 7.36 19.40 -11.10
C VAL A 81 6.36 18.90 -10.05
N ALA A 82 6.06 19.69 -9.02
CA ALA A 82 5.05 19.34 -8.03
C ALA A 82 3.68 19.04 -8.67
N ALA A 83 3.22 19.92 -9.58
CA ALA A 83 1.95 19.71 -10.29
C ALA A 83 1.91 18.42 -11.14
N LEU A 84 3.06 17.95 -11.64
CA LEU A 84 3.18 16.70 -12.40
C LEU A 84 3.24 15.46 -11.52
N VAL A 85 3.78 15.57 -10.31
CA VAL A 85 4.10 14.43 -9.45
C VAL A 85 3.00 14.14 -8.42
N GLU A 86 2.29 15.17 -7.92
CA GLU A 86 1.19 14.97 -6.95
C GLU A 86 0.10 13.99 -7.42
N PRO A 87 -0.40 14.03 -8.67
CA PRO A 87 -1.38 13.04 -9.12
C PRO A 87 -0.85 11.60 -9.15
N LEU A 88 0.44 11.42 -9.43
CA LEU A 88 1.07 10.10 -9.38
C LEU A 88 1.07 9.55 -7.95
N ARG A 89 1.37 10.40 -6.97
CA ARG A 89 1.29 10.06 -5.55
C ARG A 89 -0.11 9.59 -5.16
N ASP A 90 -1.13 10.36 -5.53
CA ASP A 90 -2.52 10.04 -5.19
C ASP A 90 -2.99 8.73 -5.82
N ASP A 91 -2.61 8.46 -7.07
CA ASP A 91 -2.88 7.19 -7.73
C ASP A 91 -2.18 6.02 -7.03
N LEU A 92 -0.91 6.18 -6.63
CA LEU A 92 -0.16 5.18 -5.89
C LEU A 92 -0.78 4.89 -4.52
N VAL A 93 -1.13 5.91 -3.75
CA VAL A 93 -1.80 5.76 -2.45
C VAL A 93 -3.13 5.03 -2.63
N ARG A 94 -3.92 5.39 -3.63
CA ARG A 94 -5.19 4.71 -3.92
C ARG A 94 -4.99 3.23 -4.25
N ILE A 95 -4.06 2.90 -5.14
CA ILE A 95 -3.75 1.51 -5.53
C ILE A 95 -3.30 0.69 -4.33
N THR A 96 -2.43 1.24 -3.51
CA THR A 96 -1.85 0.54 -2.36
C THR A 96 -2.85 0.33 -1.23
N VAL A 97 -3.64 1.34 -0.89
CA VAL A 97 -4.71 1.22 0.12
C VAL A 97 -5.77 0.22 -0.34
N THR A 98 -6.21 0.31 -1.61
CA THR A 98 -7.19 -0.64 -2.16
C THR A 98 -6.63 -2.07 -2.16
N GLY A 99 -5.36 -2.25 -2.52
CA GLY A 99 -4.68 -3.55 -2.49
C GLY A 99 -4.53 -4.12 -1.07
N ALA A 100 -4.18 -3.28 -0.09
CA ALA A 100 -4.07 -3.67 1.32
C ALA A 100 -5.42 -4.08 1.91
N LEU A 101 -6.47 -3.30 1.65
CA LEU A 101 -7.84 -3.62 2.08
C LEU A 101 -8.34 -4.93 1.46
N ARG A 102 -8.06 -5.15 0.17
CA ARG A 102 -8.44 -6.39 -0.50
C ARG A 102 -7.75 -7.61 0.10
N ARG A 103 -6.44 -7.53 0.42
CA ARG A 103 -5.72 -8.63 1.09
C ARG A 103 -6.23 -8.89 2.48
N ALA A 104 -6.46 -7.84 3.28
CA ALA A 104 -7.02 -8.00 4.62
C ALA A 104 -8.36 -8.74 4.58
N THR A 105 -9.15 -8.56 3.50
CA THR A 105 -10.41 -9.30 3.30
C THR A 105 -10.21 -10.71 2.76
N GLU A 106 -9.19 -10.95 1.92
CA GLU A 106 -8.91 -12.27 1.32
C GLU A 106 -8.21 -13.23 2.32
N ASP A 107 -7.29 -12.72 3.14
CA ASP A 107 -6.48 -13.53 4.07
C ASP A 107 -7.13 -13.73 5.45
N ALA A 108 -8.28 -13.09 5.71
CA ALA A 108 -9.00 -13.09 7.00
C ALA A 108 -8.09 -12.79 8.23
N LYS A 109 -6.94 -12.13 7.99
CA LYS A 109 -6.03 -11.68 9.04
C LYS A 109 -6.36 -10.25 9.43
N PRO A 110 -6.27 -9.90 10.74
CA PRO A 110 -6.40 -8.51 11.16
C PRO A 110 -5.42 -7.65 10.35
N GLY A 111 -5.91 -6.59 9.72
CA GLY A 111 -5.07 -5.68 8.94
C GLY A 111 -3.99 -5.09 9.85
N ASP A 112 -2.71 -5.32 9.51
CA ASP A 112 -1.59 -4.68 10.19
C ASP A 112 -1.64 -3.17 9.89
N ALA A 113 -2.06 -2.36 10.88
CA ALA A 113 -2.08 -0.91 10.75
C ALA A 113 -0.69 -0.35 10.38
N GLY A 114 0.40 -1.03 10.80
CA GLY A 114 1.75 -0.71 10.40
C GLY A 114 2.01 -0.95 8.91
N ALA A 115 1.32 -1.91 8.28
CA ALA A 115 1.44 -2.13 6.84
C ALA A 115 0.91 -0.95 6.02
N VAL A 116 -0.21 -0.35 6.42
CA VAL A 116 -0.76 0.85 5.75
C VAL A 116 0.19 2.03 5.89
N ALA A 117 0.74 2.25 7.09
CA ALA A 117 1.71 3.33 7.34
C ALA A 117 2.99 3.13 6.52
N ARG A 118 3.54 1.90 6.45
CA ARG A 118 4.70 1.56 5.61
C ARG A 118 4.45 1.83 4.14
N VAL A 119 3.28 1.47 3.64
CA VAL A 119 2.89 1.67 2.23
C VAL A 119 2.73 3.15 1.89
N THR A 120 2.12 3.94 2.76
CA THR A 120 2.01 5.40 2.58
C THR A 120 3.39 6.05 2.53
N HIS A 121 4.30 5.64 3.42
CA HIS A 121 5.70 6.11 3.40
C HIS A 121 6.43 5.73 2.11
N GLN A 122 6.20 4.52 1.57
CA GLN A 122 6.77 4.09 0.29
C GLN A 122 6.26 4.95 -0.88
N ALA A 123 4.98 5.35 -0.89
CA ALA A 123 4.43 6.24 -1.91
C ALA A 123 5.09 7.64 -1.88
N GLU A 124 5.40 8.16 -0.68
CA GLU A 124 6.15 9.42 -0.55
C GLU A 124 7.59 9.29 -1.09
N ILE A 125 8.28 8.18 -0.81
CA ILE A 125 9.62 7.91 -1.37
C ILE A 125 9.58 7.88 -2.91
N VAL A 126 8.54 7.26 -3.49
CA VAL A 126 8.36 7.23 -4.95
C VAL A 126 8.13 8.64 -5.49
N ARG A 127 7.26 9.43 -4.86
CA ARG A 127 7.00 10.83 -5.23
C ARG A 127 8.29 11.64 -5.26
N ASP A 128 9.05 11.64 -4.16
CA ASP A 128 10.25 12.45 -4.01
C ASP A 128 11.37 12.01 -4.96
N SER A 129 11.55 10.70 -5.11
CA SER A 129 12.55 10.16 -6.03
C SER A 129 12.21 10.47 -7.49
N PHE A 130 10.95 10.37 -7.87
CA PHE A 130 10.52 10.69 -9.24
C PHE A 130 10.63 12.19 -9.55
N ALA A 131 10.20 13.06 -8.60
CA ALA A 131 10.35 14.51 -8.72
C ALA A 131 11.82 14.91 -8.88
N GLY A 132 12.69 14.35 -8.04
CA GLY A 132 14.13 14.59 -8.10
C GLY A 132 14.77 14.14 -9.42
N LEU A 133 14.44 12.94 -9.90
CA LEU A 133 14.96 12.43 -11.18
C LEU A 133 14.47 13.25 -12.39
N LEU A 134 13.20 13.65 -12.38
CA LEU A 134 12.64 14.48 -13.44
C LEU A 134 13.39 15.83 -13.51
N MET A 135 13.55 16.47 -12.36
CA MET A 135 14.26 17.76 -12.25
C MET A 135 15.72 17.65 -12.68
N VAL A 136 16.44 16.65 -12.16
CA VAL A 136 17.85 16.44 -12.51
C VAL A 136 18.00 16.09 -13.99
N GLY A 137 17.10 15.27 -14.56
CA GLY A 137 17.13 14.92 -15.97
C GLY A 137 16.99 16.15 -16.88
N PHE A 138 15.99 16.99 -16.65
CA PHE A 138 15.81 18.23 -17.41
C PHE A 138 16.99 19.18 -17.23
N THR A 139 17.41 19.41 -15.99
CA THR A 139 18.56 20.28 -15.69
C THR A 139 19.84 19.77 -16.36
N PHE A 140 20.12 18.46 -16.29
CA PHE A 140 21.31 17.89 -16.92
C PHE A 140 21.33 18.12 -18.43
N VAL A 141 20.24 17.80 -19.13
CA VAL A 141 20.15 17.94 -20.58
C VAL A 141 20.37 19.40 -20.99
N LEU A 142 19.67 20.33 -20.34
CA LEU A 142 19.71 21.73 -20.72
C LEU A 142 21.02 22.43 -20.33
N THR A 143 21.54 22.14 -19.12
CA THR A 143 22.84 22.73 -18.71
C THR A 143 24.01 22.19 -19.53
N THR A 144 23.99 20.88 -19.84
CA THR A 144 25.01 20.26 -20.69
C THR A 144 24.92 20.83 -22.10
N ALA A 145 23.74 20.91 -22.70
CA ALA A 145 23.55 21.50 -24.02
C ALA A 145 24.00 22.98 -24.06
N SER A 146 23.65 23.76 -23.06
CA SER A 146 24.06 25.18 -22.93
C SER A 146 25.55 25.31 -22.77
N ALA A 147 26.22 24.50 -21.95
CA ALA A 147 27.67 24.53 -21.77
C ALA A 147 28.40 24.11 -23.04
N LEU A 148 27.92 23.09 -23.76
CA LEU A 148 28.49 22.66 -25.04
C LEU A 148 28.33 23.74 -26.12
N ALA A 149 27.16 24.38 -26.20
CA ALA A 149 26.96 25.49 -27.13
C ALA A 149 27.93 26.66 -26.84
N GLY A 150 28.11 27.02 -25.55
CA GLY A 150 29.05 28.03 -25.12
C GLY A 150 30.49 27.64 -25.41
N LEU A 151 30.86 26.38 -25.23
CA LEU A 151 32.20 25.86 -25.51
C LEU A 151 32.52 25.88 -27.02
N VAL A 152 31.55 25.46 -27.86
CA VAL A 152 31.68 25.54 -29.32
C VAL A 152 31.84 26.98 -29.79
N ALA A 153 31.10 27.91 -29.21
CA ALA A 153 31.19 29.33 -29.57
C ALA A 153 32.52 30.00 -29.14
N LEU A 154 33.15 29.49 -28.05
CA LEU A 154 34.40 30.03 -27.54
C LEU A 154 35.62 29.38 -28.20
N VAL A 155 35.74 28.04 -28.13
CA VAL A 155 36.90 27.29 -28.59
C VAL A 155 36.45 25.91 -29.10
N PRO A 156 36.05 25.77 -30.37
CA PRO A 156 35.57 24.49 -30.91
C PRO A 156 36.60 23.33 -30.78
N ALA A 157 37.88 23.64 -30.82
CA ALA A 157 38.97 22.65 -30.71
C ALA A 157 38.99 21.90 -29.37
N VAL A 158 38.44 22.48 -28.32
CA VAL A 158 38.37 21.87 -26.97
C VAL A 158 37.23 20.86 -26.86
N LEU A 159 36.25 20.92 -27.78
CA LEU A 159 35.06 20.05 -27.72
C LEU A 159 35.39 18.54 -27.63
N PRO A 160 36.23 17.95 -28.49
CA PRO A 160 36.54 16.52 -28.40
C PRO A 160 37.28 16.16 -27.11
N LEU A 161 38.14 17.05 -26.58
CA LEU A 161 38.88 16.83 -25.33
C LEU A 161 37.94 16.80 -24.13
N ALA A 162 36.84 17.55 -24.17
CA ALA A 162 35.82 17.56 -23.13
C ALA A 162 34.82 16.40 -23.27
N MET A 163 34.34 16.17 -24.50
CA MET A 163 33.26 15.22 -24.76
C MET A 163 33.69 13.74 -24.66
N ALA A 164 34.87 13.39 -25.14
CA ALA A 164 35.31 11.99 -25.16
C ALA A 164 35.44 11.38 -23.75
N PRO A 165 36.10 12.01 -22.75
CA PRO A 165 36.16 11.49 -21.41
C PRO A 165 34.78 11.51 -20.70
N MET A 166 33.96 12.55 -20.96
CA MET A 166 32.62 12.65 -20.37
C MET A 166 31.71 11.55 -20.90
N ALA A 167 31.72 11.28 -22.22
CA ALA A 167 30.96 10.19 -22.82
C ALA A 167 31.42 8.81 -22.30
N ALA A 168 32.77 8.61 -22.22
CA ALA A 168 33.33 7.38 -21.66
C ALA A 168 32.88 7.15 -20.20
N SER A 169 32.92 8.21 -19.38
CA SER A 169 32.44 8.17 -18.00
C SER A 169 30.95 7.82 -17.90
N LEU A 170 30.12 8.42 -18.77
CA LEU A 170 28.67 8.15 -18.78
C LEU A 170 28.38 6.70 -19.21
N VAL A 171 29.07 6.19 -20.23
CA VAL A 171 28.95 4.77 -20.65
C VAL A 171 29.38 3.84 -19.52
N LEU A 172 30.53 4.11 -18.89
CA LEU A 172 31.01 3.31 -17.76
C LEU A 172 30.05 3.35 -16.59
N PHE A 173 29.46 4.51 -16.27
CA PHE A 173 28.41 4.63 -15.26
C PHE A 173 27.16 3.82 -15.61
N CYS A 174 26.70 3.85 -16.87
CA CYS A 174 25.59 3.02 -17.32
C CYS A 174 25.88 1.52 -17.16
N CYS A 175 27.09 1.08 -17.43
CA CYS A 175 27.51 -0.31 -17.20
C CYS A 175 27.54 -0.70 -15.71
N LEU A 176 27.77 0.26 -14.80
CA LEU A 176 27.76 0.03 -13.35
C LEU A 176 26.34 0.01 -12.74
N LEU A 177 25.34 0.60 -13.39
CA LEU A 177 23.97 0.70 -12.86
C LEU A 177 23.37 -0.65 -12.44
N PRO A 178 23.46 -1.75 -13.22
CA PRO A 178 22.92 -3.05 -12.80
C PRO A 178 23.58 -3.58 -11.52
N SER A 179 24.91 -3.45 -11.42
CA SER A 179 25.65 -3.86 -10.23
C SER A 179 25.28 -3.01 -9.01
N LEU A 180 25.14 -1.70 -9.19
CA LEU A 180 24.72 -0.78 -8.15
C LEU A 180 23.30 -1.12 -7.68
N ALA A 181 22.36 -1.42 -8.60
CA ALA A 181 20.99 -1.82 -8.28
C ALA A 181 20.94 -3.12 -7.48
N THR A 182 21.75 -4.12 -7.85
CA THR A 182 21.78 -5.40 -7.12
C THR A 182 22.30 -5.26 -5.70
N TRP A 183 23.39 -4.52 -5.49
CA TRP A 183 23.98 -4.31 -4.16
C TRP A 183 23.13 -3.40 -3.30
N GLN A 184 22.51 -2.37 -3.88
CA GLN A 184 21.55 -1.50 -3.18
C GLN A 184 20.32 -2.31 -2.73
N GLY A 185 19.77 -3.16 -3.61
CA GLY A 185 18.66 -4.05 -3.27
C GLY A 185 18.99 -5.01 -2.13
N ARG A 186 20.19 -5.65 -2.17
CA ARG A 186 20.65 -6.52 -1.08
C ARG A 186 20.84 -5.77 0.25
N SER A 187 21.31 -4.53 0.20
CA SER A 187 21.47 -3.70 1.39
C SER A 187 20.12 -3.39 2.04
N VAL A 188 19.11 -3.03 1.25
CA VAL A 188 17.75 -2.74 1.75
C VAL A 188 17.09 -3.98 2.33
N VAL A 189 17.18 -5.13 1.63
CA VAL A 189 16.65 -6.40 2.13
C VAL A 189 17.36 -6.84 3.42
N GLY A 190 18.67 -6.64 3.50
CA GLY A 190 19.46 -6.94 4.71
C GLY A 190 19.05 -6.08 5.90
N GLU A 191 18.79 -4.79 5.68
CA GLU A 191 18.33 -3.86 6.72
C GLU A 191 16.96 -4.28 7.27
N GLU A 192 16.03 -4.62 6.39
CA GLU A 192 14.70 -5.14 6.78
C GLU A 192 14.81 -6.46 7.55
N ALA A 193 15.65 -7.39 7.10
CA ALA A 193 15.83 -8.67 7.78
C ALA A 193 16.42 -8.52 9.19
N VAL A 194 17.31 -7.55 9.41
CA VAL A 194 17.83 -7.22 10.75
C VAL A 194 16.73 -6.61 11.61
N ALA A 195 15.94 -5.66 11.06
CA ALA A 195 14.85 -5.02 11.78
C ALA A 195 13.76 -6.03 12.19
N ASP A 196 13.36 -6.94 11.29
CA ASP A 196 12.36 -7.97 11.56
C ASP A 196 12.86 -8.99 12.61
N SER A 197 14.12 -9.43 12.52
CA SER A 197 14.71 -10.32 13.52
C SER A 197 14.78 -9.65 14.89
N ALA A 198 15.16 -8.37 14.95
CA ALA A 198 15.21 -7.62 16.19
C ALA A 198 13.80 -7.42 16.78
N ALA A 199 12.80 -7.09 15.96
CA ALA A 199 11.42 -6.94 16.41
C ALA A 199 10.86 -8.27 16.97
N THR A 200 11.12 -9.40 16.28
CA THR A 200 10.70 -10.72 16.71
C THR A 200 11.39 -11.11 18.04
N ALA A 201 12.68 -10.84 18.16
CA ALA A 201 13.44 -11.10 19.39
C ALA A 201 12.92 -10.28 20.57
N LEU A 202 12.58 -9.00 20.36
CA LEU A 202 12.01 -8.14 21.38
C LEU A 202 10.60 -8.59 21.80
N ALA A 203 9.77 -9.00 20.84
CA ALA A 203 8.42 -9.51 21.12
C ALA A 203 8.46 -10.82 21.92
N GLY A 204 9.42 -11.72 21.62
CA GLY A 204 9.61 -13.00 22.30
C GLY A 204 10.65 -12.98 23.43
N LEU A 205 11.15 -11.80 23.86
CA LEU A 205 12.28 -11.69 24.78
C LEU A 205 12.04 -12.41 26.11
N ARG A 206 10.83 -12.32 26.65
CA ARG A 206 10.45 -12.97 27.91
C ARG A 206 10.52 -14.50 27.79
N ASP A 207 10.06 -15.04 26.68
CA ASP A 207 10.05 -16.47 26.42
C ASP A 207 11.46 -16.98 26.12
N ALA A 208 12.27 -16.21 25.38
CA ALA A 208 13.66 -16.52 25.12
C ALA A 208 14.48 -16.62 26.43
N ILE A 209 14.29 -15.67 27.35
CA ILE A 209 14.93 -15.70 28.67
C ILE A 209 14.41 -16.87 29.50
N ALA A 210 13.11 -17.12 29.50
CA ALA A 210 12.52 -18.24 30.25
C ALA A 210 13.01 -19.61 29.77
N CYS A 211 13.36 -19.74 28.50
CA CYS A 211 13.88 -20.98 27.88
C CYS A 211 15.41 -21.04 27.86
N GLY A 212 16.14 -20.00 28.30
CA GLY A 212 17.61 -19.96 28.24
C GLY A 212 18.16 -19.94 26.79
N ALA A 213 17.40 -19.30 25.85
CA ALA A 213 17.71 -19.30 24.43
C ALA A 213 18.40 -18.00 23.94
N GLU A 214 18.98 -17.22 24.87
CA GLU A 214 19.57 -15.89 24.56
C GLU A 214 20.72 -15.98 23.55
N ASP A 215 21.56 -17.02 23.69
CA ASP A 215 22.69 -17.20 22.77
C ASP A 215 22.25 -17.58 21.36
N GLN A 216 21.16 -18.32 21.23
CA GLN A 216 20.58 -18.67 19.93
C GLN A 216 20.03 -17.42 19.24
N VAL A 217 19.27 -16.59 19.95
CA VAL A 217 18.74 -15.31 19.44
C VAL A 217 19.88 -14.36 19.06
N ARG A 218 20.92 -14.28 19.89
CA ARG A 218 22.11 -13.46 19.60
C ARG A 218 22.81 -13.93 18.33
N THR A 219 22.98 -15.23 18.15
CA THR A 219 23.63 -15.82 16.96
C THR A 219 22.83 -15.47 15.71
N GLU A 220 21.50 -15.66 15.72
CA GLU A 220 20.65 -15.35 14.58
C GLU A 220 20.73 -13.88 14.18
N ILE A 221 20.64 -12.94 15.14
CA ILE A 221 20.76 -11.52 14.87
C ILE A 221 22.17 -11.18 14.32
N THR A 222 23.22 -11.78 14.89
CA THR A 222 24.60 -11.56 14.45
C THR A 222 24.81 -12.03 13.01
N ASP A 223 24.22 -13.16 12.61
CA ASP A 223 24.29 -13.67 11.24
C ASP A 223 23.59 -12.72 10.25
N ARG A 224 22.42 -12.15 10.63
CA ARG A 224 21.75 -11.13 9.82
C ARG A 224 22.57 -9.86 9.68
N VAL A 225 23.16 -9.39 10.77
CA VAL A 225 24.05 -8.19 10.76
C VAL A 225 25.29 -8.43 9.90
N THR A 226 25.90 -9.61 9.96
CA THR A 226 27.08 -9.94 9.13
C THR A 226 26.73 -10.04 7.65
N ALA A 227 25.56 -10.59 7.32
CA ALA A 227 25.03 -10.60 5.94
C ALA A 227 24.79 -9.19 5.41
N GLN A 228 24.19 -8.29 6.20
CA GLN A 228 24.02 -6.88 5.86
C GLN A 228 25.37 -6.18 5.67
N ALA A 229 26.33 -6.41 6.57
CA ALA A 229 27.67 -5.82 6.45
C ALA A 229 28.40 -6.25 5.15
N THR A 230 28.19 -7.48 4.68
CA THR A 230 28.75 -7.94 3.39
C THR A 230 28.10 -7.23 2.21
N ALA A 231 26.79 -6.99 2.25
CA ALA A 231 26.06 -6.23 1.23
C ALA A 231 26.54 -4.77 1.18
N LEU A 232 26.72 -4.12 2.34
CA LEU A 232 27.24 -2.76 2.45
C LEU A 232 28.67 -2.64 1.90
N ARG A 233 29.55 -3.63 2.17
CA ARG A 233 30.92 -3.64 1.59
C ARG A 233 30.89 -3.78 0.06
N GLY A 234 29.98 -4.62 -0.47
CA GLY A 234 29.75 -4.73 -1.91
C GLY A 234 29.29 -3.40 -2.51
N LEU A 235 28.34 -2.74 -1.88
CA LEU A 235 27.84 -1.42 -2.29
C LEU A 235 28.96 -0.36 -2.24
N ALA A 236 29.80 -0.36 -1.20
CA ALA A 236 30.93 0.57 -1.07
C ALA A 236 31.93 0.41 -2.21
N ARG A 237 32.26 -0.83 -2.65
CA ARG A 237 33.13 -1.10 -3.80
C ARG A 237 32.57 -0.52 -5.10
N VAL A 238 31.27 -0.70 -5.36
CA VAL A 238 30.62 -0.16 -6.56
C VAL A 238 30.56 1.37 -6.49
N ASN A 239 30.35 1.95 -5.32
CA ASN A 239 30.39 3.40 -5.12
C ASN A 239 31.83 3.98 -5.35
N LEU A 240 32.87 3.24 -4.98
CA LEU A 240 34.25 3.62 -5.31
C LEU A 240 34.47 3.65 -6.83
N LEU A 241 34.02 2.61 -7.55
CA LEU A 241 34.09 2.60 -9.02
C LEU A 241 33.33 3.77 -9.65
N ARG A 242 32.14 4.10 -9.11
CA ARG A 242 31.37 5.28 -9.51
C ARG A 242 32.14 6.58 -9.29
N ALA A 243 32.84 6.71 -8.16
CA ALA A 243 33.69 7.89 -7.88
C ALA A 243 34.85 8.00 -8.88
N LEU A 244 35.46 6.86 -9.28
CA LEU A 244 36.48 6.83 -10.33
C LEU A 244 35.91 7.23 -11.70
N CYS A 245 34.71 6.78 -12.06
CA CYS A 245 34.03 7.23 -13.27
C CYS A 245 33.87 8.76 -13.29
N LEU A 246 33.43 9.34 -12.15
CA LEU A 246 33.29 10.78 -12.01
C LEU A 246 34.61 11.52 -12.12
N ALA A 247 35.70 10.96 -11.58
CA ALA A 247 37.04 11.54 -11.72
C ALA A 247 37.48 11.57 -13.19
N VAL A 248 37.26 10.49 -13.93
CA VAL A 248 37.57 10.43 -15.36
C VAL A 248 36.73 11.42 -16.17
N GLY A 249 35.39 11.43 -15.95
CA GLY A 249 34.51 12.30 -16.73
C GLY A 249 34.56 13.77 -16.36
N GLY A 250 34.90 14.10 -15.12
CA GLY A 250 34.89 15.47 -14.61
C GLY A 250 36.25 16.16 -14.61
N TRP A 251 37.30 15.46 -14.15
CA TRP A 251 38.63 16.06 -14.00
C TRP A 251 39.55 15.83 -15.19
N LEU A 252 39.46 14.68 -15.87
CA LEU A 252 40.33 14.39 -17.03
C LEU A 252 40.15 15.40 -18.16
N PRO A 253 38.92 15.84 -18.54
CA PRO A 253 38.76 16.91 -19.53
C PRO A 253 39.50 18.20 -19.16
N LEU A 254 39.44 18.56 -17.87
CA LEU A 254 40.14 19.75 -17.38
C LEU A 254 41.64 19.65 -17.54
N VAL A 255 42.23 18.49 -17.15
CA VAL A 255 43.66 18.21 -17.29
C VAL A 255 44.07 18.22 -18.75
N LEU A 256 43.28 17.60 -19.64
CA LEU A 256 43.58 17.57 -21.08
C LEU A 256 43.57 18.96 -21.70
N VAL A 257 42.60 19.82 -21.36
CA VAL A 257 42.54 21.20 -21.89
C VAL A 257 43.70 22.04 -21.35
N LEU A 258 44.08 21.90 -20.09
CA LEU A 258 45.23 22.60 -19.52
C LEU A 258 46.55 22.11 -20.12
N ALA A 259 46.68 20.83 -20.40
CA ALA A 259 47.85 20.26 -21.05
C ALA A 259 48.00 20.73 -22.52
N ASP A 260 46.86 20.91 -23.22
CA ASP A 260 46.83 21.41 -24.59
C ASP A 260 46.83 22.94 -24.70
N ALA A 261 46.74 23.66 -23.58
CA ALA A 261 46.69 25.12 -23.55
C ALA A 261 47.87 25.80 -24.31
N PRO A 262 49.12 25.32 -24.23
CA PRO A 262 50.22 25.90 -25.03
C PRO A 262 50.02 25.75 -26.55
N SER A 263 49.39 24.67 -27.00
CA SER A 263 49.00 24.44 -28.40
C SER A 263 47.88 25.39 -28.82
N LEU A 264 46.84 25.51 -28.02
CA LEU A 264 45.73 26.42 -28.27
C LEU A 264 46.18 27.88 -28.39
N VAL A 265 47.06 28.32 -27.51
CA VAL A 265 47.65 29.70 -27.61
C VAL A 265 48.43 29.89 -28.89
N ARG A 266 49.24 28.93 -29.33
CA ARG A 266 49.94 28.97 -30.60
C ARG A 266 49.04 29.08 -31.82
N HIS A 267 47.82 28.51 -31.72
CA HIS A 267 46.79 28.60 -32.75
C HIS A 267 45.91 29.85 -32.61
N GLY A 268 46.31 30.84 -31.80
CA GLY A 268 45.65 32.14 -31.68
C GLY A 268 44.45 32.19 -30.70
N VAL A 269 44.25 31.17 -29.86
CA VAL A 269 43.22 31.20 -28.84
C VAL A 269 43.68 32.09 -27.68
N GLY A 270 42.90 33.15 -27.40
CA GLY A 270 43.20 34.08 -26.31
C GLY A 270 43.10 33.43 -24.90
N PRO A 271 43.91 33.92 -23.93
CA PRO A 271 43.92 33.37 -22.57
C PRO A 271 42.51 33.39 -21.91
N GLY A 272 41.74 34.43 -22.16
CA GLY A 272 40.35 34.56 -21.65
C GLY A 272 39.47 33.42 -22.16
N ALA A 273 39.58 33.00 -23.42
CA ALA A 273 38.79 31.91 -23.98
C ALA A 273 39.17 30.56 -23.36
N ILE A 274 40.43 30.32 -23.02
CA ILE A 274 40.89 29.11 -22.31
C ILE A 274 40.28 29.08 -20.90
N ILE A 275 40.34 30.19 -20.17
CA ILE A 275 39.75 30.31 -18.83
C ILE A 275 38.23 30.10 -18.89
N GLY A 276 37.53 30.64 -19.91
CA GLY A 276 36.11 30.40 -20.15
C GLY A 276 35.81 28.92 -20.43
N ALA A 277 36.63 28.23 -21.23
CA ALA A 277 36.52 26.80 -21.49
C ALA A 277 36.70 25.97 -20.20
N VAL A 278 37.70 26.29 -19.39
CA VAL A 278 37.93 25.67 -18.07
C VAL A 278 36.73 25.89 -17.15
N THR A 279 36.09 27.08 -17.17
CA THR A 279 34.90 27.40 -16.41
C THR A 279 33.70 26.53 -16.83
N TYR A 280 33.49 26.33 -18.14
CA TYR A 280 32.43 25.43 -18.63
C TYR A 280 32.67 23.99 -18.19
N ILE A 281 33.89 23.48 -18.33
CA ILE A 281 34.20 22.08 -18.01
C ILE A 281 34.15 21.86 -16.50
N GLY A 282 34.84 22.63 -15.70
CA GLY A 282 34.94 22.43 -14.25
C GLY A 282 33.69 22.87 -13.48
N GLY A 283 33.11 24.02 -13.87
CA GLY A 283 31.98 24.61 -13.17
C GLY A 283 30.61 24.04 -13.59
N VAL A 284 30.42 23.76 -14.87
CA VAL A 284 29.10 23.37 -15.40
C VAL A 284 29.07 21.89 -15.74
N LEU A 285 29.91 21.37 -16.64
CA LEU A 285 29.83 19.99 -17.12
C LEU A 285 30.13 18.97 -16.00
N ASN A 286 31.20 19.23 -15.23
CA ASN A 286 31.55 18.36 -14.10
C ASN A 286 30.41 18.30 -13.05
N ARG A 287 29.83 19.46 -12.72
CA ARG A 287 28.73 19.54 -11.77
C ARG A 287 27.46 18.85 -12.30
N ALA A 288 27.17 19.01 -13.59
CA ALA A 288 26.04 18.33 -14.23
C ALA A 288 26.21 16.80 -14.21
N LEU A 289 27.40 16.31 -14.56
CA LEU A 289 27.70 14.87 -14.51
C LEU A 289 27.60 14.32 -13.07
N TYR A 290 28.14 15.06 -12.09
CA TYR A 290 28.06 14.68 -10.68
C TYR A 290 26.60 14.55 -10.20
N THR A 291 25.79 15.56 -10.46
CA THR A 291 24.36 15.55 -10.03
C THR A 291 23.57 14.44 -10.72
N LEU A 292 23.81 14.18 -12.01
CA LEU A 292 23.17 13.08 -12.75
C LEU A 292 23.52 11.72 -12.12
N THR A 293 24.80 11.46 -11.92
CA THR A 293 25.26 10.16 -11.41
C THR A 293 24.83 9.92 -9.96
N GLN A 294 24.75 10.96 -9.14
CA GLN A 294 24.21 10.86 -7.78
C GLN A 294 22.70 10.60 -7.79
N ALA A 295 21.93 11.32 -8.60
CA ALA A 295 20.49 11.14 -8.66
C ALA A 295 20.09 9.75 -9.19
N PHE A 296 20.67 9.31 -10.31
CA PHE A 296 20.33 8.00 -10.87
C PHE A 296 20.92 6.84 -10.06
N GLY A 297 22.13 6.99 -9.51
CA GLY A 297 22.75 5.98 -8.67
C GLY A 297 22.14 5.82 -7.27
N GLY A 298 21.46 6.84 -6.78
CA GLY A 298 20.76 6.82 -5.48
C GLY A 298 19.23 6.75 -5.64
N SER A 299 18.62 7.88 -5.94
CA SER A 299 17.15 8.02 -6.03
C SER A 299 16.54 7.18 -7.15
N GLY A 300 17.24 7.00 -8.28
CA GLY A 300 16.73 6.21 -9.41
C GLY A 300 16.58 4.73 -9.07
N ILE A 301 17.57 4.15 -8.41
CA ILE A 301 17.54 2.75 -7.98
C ILE A 301 16.52 2.57 -6.87
N ARG A 302 16.46 3.49 -5.90
CA ARG A 302 15.46 3.47 -4.83
C ARG A 302 14.04 3.51 -5.40
N LEU A 303 13.79 4.39 -6.37
CA LEU A 303 12.52 4.47 -7.08
C LEU A 303 12.14 3.12 -7.72
N ALA A 304 13.07 2.49 -8.44
CA ALA A 304 12.83 1.22 -9.12
C ALA A 304 12.48 0.10 -8.12
N ILE A 305 13.24 -0.03 -7.02
CA ILE A 305 13.02 -1.05 -5.98
C ILE A 305 11.69 -0.82 -5.27
N THR A 306 11.42 0.42 -4.83
CA THR A 306 10.19 0.75 -4.07
C THR A 306 8.95 0.54 -4.94
N LEU A 307 9.01 0.95 -6.20
CA LEU A 307 7.87 0.82 -7.11
C LEU A 307 7.61 -0.65 -7.49
N GLN A 308 8.67 -1.46 -7.67
CA GLN A 308 8.53 -2.91 -7.88
C GLN A 308 7.82 -3.55 -6.68
N ARG A 309 8.20 -3.21 -5.45
CA ARG A 309 7.55 -3.69 -4.22
C ARG A 309 6.09 -3.28 -4.11
N ILE A 310 5.75 -2.04 -4.46
CA ILE A 310 4.37 -1.56 -4.49
C ILE A 310 3.54 -2.39 -5.49
N ILE A 311 4.09 -2.68 -6.66
CA ILE A 311 3.42 -3.50 -7.69
C ILE A 311 3.24 -4.94 -7.21
N GLU A 312 4.30 -5.58 -6.68
CA GLU A 312 4.22 -6.93 -6.10
C GLU A 312 3.21 -6.98 -4.96
N ALA A 313 3.22 -5.93 -4.13
CA ALA A 313 2.26 -5.75 -3.06
C ALA A 313 0.82 -5.54 -3.55
N SER A 314 0.57 -5.04 -4.74
CA SER A 314 -0.77 -4.84 -5.32
C SER A 314 -1.28 -6.01 -6.15
N THR A 315 -0.41 -6.92 -6.61
CA THR A 315 -0.76 -8.11 -7.39
C THR A 315 -0.86 -9.32 -6.48
N SER A 316 -2.09 -9.78 -6.18
CA SER A 316 -2.32 -11.03 -5.44
C SER A 316 -2.00 -12.24 -6.33
N PRO A 317 -1.38 -13.32 -5.78
CA PRO A 317 -1.10 -14.56 -6.51
C PRO A 317 -2.35 -15.23 -7.12
N ALA A 318 -3.53 -14.98 -6.57
CA ALA A 318 -4.81 -15.47 -7.07
C ALA A 318 -5.18 -14.94 -8.47
N ALA A 319 -4.63 -13.80 -8.90
CA ALA A 319 -4.85 -13.26 -10.25
C ALA A 319 -3.96 -13.93 -11.32
N LEU A 320 -2.86 -14.57 -10.92
CA LEU A 320 -1.93 -15.28 -11.81
C LEU A 320 -2.30 -16.76 -12.02
N GLY A 321 -3.13 -17.33 -11.13
CA GLY A 321 -3.56 -18.74 -11.20
C GLY A 321 -4.84 -19.01 -12.01
N ALA A 322 -5.56 -17.99 -12.44
CA ALA A 322 -6.84 -18.11 -13.14
C ALA A 322 -6.75 -17.85 -14.66
N ALA A 323 -5.64 -18.23 -15.30
CA ALA A 323 -5.62 -18.30 -16.76
C ALA A 323 -6.04 -19.71 -17.19
N PRO A 324 -7.16 -19.89 -17.91
CA PRO A 324 -7.49 -21.19 -18.50
C PRO A 324 -6.42 -21.53 -19.53
N ARG A 325 -5.75 -22.67 -19.33
CA ARG A 325 -4.87 -23.27 -20.35
C ARG A 325 -5.73 -23.69 -21.53
N GLY A 326 -5.69 -22.90 -22.60
CA GLY A 326 -6.25 -23.30 -23.87
C GLY A 326 -7.03 -22.20 -24.57
N ALA A 327 -6.34 -21.26 -25.22
CA ALA A 327 -6.72 -20.70 -26.53
C ALA A 327 -5.65 -19.69 -26.95
N ALA A 328 -4.86 -20.06 -27.95
CA ALA A 328 -4.03 -19.12 -28.67
C ALA A 328 -4.94 -18.19 -29.49
N SER A 329 -5.02 -16.93 -29.15
CA SER A 329 -5.40 -15.87 -30.08
C SER A 329 -4.75 -14.56 -29.69
N ARG A 330 -4.15 -13.97 -30.68
CA ARG A 330 -3.27 -12.80 -30.69
C ARG A 330 -4.01 -11.52 -30.27
N GLY A 331 -3.39 -10.71 -29.42
CA GLY A 331 -3.48 -9.26 -29.56
C GLY A 331 -4.72 -8.57 -29.01
N ALA A 332 -5.10 -8.74 -27.73
CA ALA A 332 -6.09 -7.84 -27.11
C ALA A 332 -6.07 -7.79 -25.57
N GLY A 333 -4.99 -8.27 -24.92
CA GLY A 333 -4.95 -8.48 -23.46
C GLY A 333 -4.46 -7.33 -22.58
N ALA A 334 -3.92 -6.24 -23.13
CA ALA A 334 -3.29 -5.18 -22.34
C ALA A 334 -4.22 -4.02 -21.93
N ARG A 335 -5.49 -4.06 -22.32
CA ARG A 335 -6.43 -2.93 -22.07
C ARG A 335 -7.38 -3.13 -20.87
N ARG A 336 -7.34 -4.26 -20.17
CA ARG A 336 -8.35 -4.60 -19.15
C ARG A 336 -7.90 -4.55 -17.69
N VAL A 337 -6.65 -4.26 -17.39
CA VAL A 337 -6.14 -4.20 -16.00
C VAL A 337 -6.13 -2.79 -15.40
N LEU A 338 -6.36 -1.74 -16.20
CA LEU A 338 -6.40 -0.35 -15.73
C LEU A 338 -7.79 0.30 -15.84
N GLY A 339 -8.84 -0.49 -15.82
CA GLY A 339 -10.22 -0.02 -15.76
C GLY A 339 -10.69 0.29 -14.34
N VAL A 340 -9.91 1.03 -13.52
CA VAL A 340 -10.44 1.73 -12.35
C VAL A 340 -10.80 3.14 -12.78
N SER A 341 -11.81 3.21 -13.67
CA SER A 341 -12.53 4.44 -13.95
C SER A 341 -13.80 4.42 -13.11
N GLY A 342 -13.93 5.39 -12.19
CA GLY A 342 -15.22 5.84 -11.71
C GLY A 342 -15.83 5.05 -10.57
N TYR A 343 -15.32 5.19 -9.33
CA TYR A 343 -16.18 5.21 -8.16
C TYR A 343 -16.80 6.62 -8.03
N SER A 344 -17.51 7.02 -9.07
CA SER A 344 -18.46 8.12 -9.03
C SER A 344 -19.82 7.52 -9.37
N ALA A 345 -20.68 7.48 -8.36
CA ALA A 345 -22.13 7.36 -8.43
C ALA A 345 -22.71 7.05 -9.82
N ALA A 346 -22.82 5.79 -10.14
CA ALA A 346 -23.89 5.27 -10.97
C ALA A 346 -24.56 4.14 -10.18
N VAL A 347 -25.40 4.53 -9.22
CA VAL A 347 -26.51 3.73 -8.73
C VAL A 347 -27.51 3.64 -9.88
N ASN A 348 -27.21 2.80 -10.88
CA ASN A 348 -28.15 2.34 -11.90
C ASN A 348 -27.57 1.08 -12.57
N GLY A 349 -27.29 0.06 -11.75
CA GLY A 349 -27.16 -1.32 -12.18
C GLY A 349 -28.17 -2.12 -11.40
N SER A 350 -29.06 -2.83 -12.06
CA SER A 350 -30.06 -3.70 -11.47
C SER A 350 -29.40 -4.65 -10.48
N ALA A 351 -29.46 -4.31 -9.18
CA ALA A 351 -29.08 -5.22 -8.11
C ALA A 351 -29.90 -6.50 -8.34
N LEU A 352 -29.21 -7.65 -8.39
CA LEU A 352 -29.93 -8.94 -8.43
C LEU A 352 -30.85 -8.97 -7.22
N PRO A 353 -32.17 -9.08 -7.39
CA PRO A 353 -33.08 -8.94 -6.27
C PRO A 353 -32.89 -10.13 -5.33
N TYR A 354 -32.71 -9.83 -4.02
CA TYR A 354 -32.89 -10.83 -2.97
C TYR A 354 -34.31 -11.39 -3.13
N ARG A 355 -34.41 -12.68 -3.47
CA ARG A 355 -35.71 -13.30 -3.68
C ARG A 355 -36.34 -13.61 -2.34
N THR A 356 -37.51 -13.00 -2.07
CA THR A 356 -38.37 -13.31 -0.94
C THR A 356 -39.54 -14.16 -1.44
N GLY A 357 -39.76 -15.33 -0.85
CA GLY A 357 -40.89 -16.19 -1.19
C GLY A 357 -40.76 -17.53 -0.47
N GLY A 358 -41.87 -18.13 -0.05
CA GLY A 358 -41.91 -19.26 0.87
C GLY A 358 -41.11 -20.52 0.53
N ASP A 359 -40.53 -20.60 -0.66
CA ASP A 359 -39.78 -21.77 -1.14
C ASP A 359 -38.26 -21.48 -1.36
N VAL A 360 -37.80 -20.22 -1.16
CA VAL A 360 -36.43 -19.84 -1.34
C VAL A 360 -35.70 -19.77 -0.02
N ALA A 361 -34.64 -20.58 0.16
CA ALA A 361 -33.79 -20.51 1.33
C ALA A 361 -33.06 -19.18 1.41
N ALA A 362 -33.03 -18.54 2.58
CA ALA A 362 -32.25 -17.34 2.85
C ALA A 362 -30.75 -17.61 2.74
N VAL A 363 -30.31 -18.79 3.24
CA VAL A 363 -28.95 -19.31 3.11
C VAL A 363 -29.05 -20.75 2.64
N SER A 364 -28.36 -21.10 1.55
CA SER A 364 -28.28 -22.48 1.05
C SER A 364 -26.82 -22.83 0.77
N LEU A 365 -26.34 -23.91 1.36
CA LEU A 365 -25.06 -24.54 1.11
C LEU A 365 -25.30 -25.88 0.45
N ARG A 366 -24.55 -26.18 -0.61
CA ARG A 366 -24.63 -27.47 -1.34
C ARG A 366 -23.23 -28.05 -1.51
N GLY A 367 -22.94 -29.15 -0.83
CA GLY A 367 -21.67 -29.87 -0.90
C GLY A 367 -20.46 -29.01 -0.54
N VAL A 368 -20.60 -28.04 0.36
CA VAL A 368 -19.56 -27.06 0.66
C VAL A 368 -18.40 -27.70 1.41
N SER A 369 -17.20 -27.59 0.82
CA SER A 369 -15.95 -28.08 1.43
C SER A 369 -14.93 -26.95 1.50
N PHE A 370 -14.17 -26.89 2.60
CA PHE A 370 -13.16 -25.85 2.82
C PHE A 370 -11.98 -26.35 3.65
N GLY A 371 -10.76 -25.89 3.31
CA GLY A 371 -9.52 -26.06 4.06
C GLY A 371 -8.61 -24.87 3.86
N TYR A 372 -7.76 -24.55 4.83
CA TYR A 372 -6.87 -23.38 4.83
C TYR A 372 -5.62 -23.54 3.96
N GLY A 373 -5.44 -24.67 3.29
CA GLY A 373 -4.33 -24.89 2.38
C GLY A 373 -4.56 -26.10 1.47
N PRO A 374 -3.82 -26.22 0.36
CA PRO A 374 -4.01 -27.30 -0.62
C PRO A 374 -3.65 -28.70 -0.07
N LEU A 375 -2.87 -28.76 1.01
CA LEU A 375 -2.48 -29.99 1.71
C LEU A 375 -3.02 -30.04 3.14
N ALA A 376 -3.81 -29.05 3.56
CA ALA A 376 -4.41 -29.04 4.89
C ALA A 376 -5.63 -29.95 4.93
N GLU A 377 -5.84 -30.61 6.06
CA GLU A 377 -7.05 -31.38 6.31
C GLU A 377 -8.28 -30.48 6.15
N PRO A 378 -9.32 -30.90 5.41
CA PRO A 378 -10.51 -30.08 5.24
C PRO A 378 -11.20 -29.81 6.58
N VAL A 379 -11.44 -28.53 6.87
CA VAL A 379 -12.16 -28.09 8.06
C VAL A 379 -13.66 -28.37 7.93
N LEU A 380 -14.20 -28.26 6.70
CA LEU A 380 -15.56 -28.59 6.36
C LEU A 380 -15.56 -29.52 5.15
N GLN A 381 -16.41 -30.58 5.17
CA GLN A 381 -16.50 -31.57 4.10
C GLN A 381 -17.93 -31.74 3.67
N ALA A 382 -18.21 -31.43 2.38
CA ALA A 382 -19.49 -31.65 1.70
C ALA A 382 -20.71 -31.24 2.55
N LEU A 383 -20.64 -30.06 3.20
CA LEU A 383 -21.70 -29.56 4.07
C LEU A 383 -22.90 -29.10 3.25
N ASP A 384 -24.08 -29.66 3.57
CA ASP A 384 -25.38 -29.22 3.07
C ASP A 384 -26.14 -28.54 4.21
N LEU A 385 -26.72 -27.37 3.92
CA LEU A 385 -27.53 -26.60 4.88
C LEU A 385 -28.52 -25.74 4.12
N ASP A 386 -29.79 -25.82 4.50
CA ASP A 386 -30.83 -24.86 4.11
C ASP A 386 -31.39 -24.15 5.34
N LEU A 387 -31.41 -22.84 5.26
CA LEU A 387 -31.96 -21.97 6.28
C LEU A 387 -32.96 -21.01 5.63
N HIS A 388 -34.22 -21.09 6.02
CA HIS A 388 -35.28 -20.26 5.47
C HIS A 388 -35.32 -18.87 6.07
N GLU A 389 -36.00 -17.94 5.40
CA GLU A 389 -36.16 -16.57 5.89
C GLU A 389 -36.90 -16.55 7.25
N GLY A 390 -36.35 -15.77 8.18
CA GLY A 390 -36.90 -15.65 9.54
C GLY A 390 -36.44 -16.72 10.52
N GLN A 391 -35.73 -17.77 10.08
CA GLN A 391 -35.21 -18.80 10.98
C GLN A 391 -33.99 -18.34 11.76
N HIS A 392 -33.89 -18.82 12.99
CA HIS A 392 -32.76 -18.65 13.86
C HIS A 392 -31.97 -19.98 13.96
N LEU A 393 -30.70 -19.97 13.49
CA LEU A 393 -29.78 -21.09 13.56
C LEU A 393 -28.71 -20.86 14.63
N ALA A 394 -28.55 -21.78 15.57
CA ALA A 394 -27.36 -21.82 16.43
C ALA A 394 -26.33 -22.82 15.88
N ILE A 395 -25.06 -22.44 15.81
CA ILE A 395 -23.94 -23.30 15.44
C ILE A 395 -23.15 -23.62 16.70
N VAL A 396 -23.02 -24.90 17.02
CA VAL A 396 -22.30 -25.40 18.22
C VAL A 396 -21.25 -26.45 17.83
N GLY A 397 -20.28 -26.67 18.70
CA GLY A 397 -19.21 -27.65 18.53
C GLY A 397 -17.95 -27.26 19.30
N PRO A 398 -16.95 -28.14 19.40
CA PRO A 398 -15.70 -27.87 20.06
C PRO A 398 -14.96 -26.63 19.52
N SER A 399 -14.05 -26.07 20.31
CA SER A 399 -13.21 -24.97 19.86
C SER A 399 -12.31 -25.44 18.70
N GLY A 400 -12.12 -24.60 17.68
CA GLY A 400 -11.29 -24.91 16.51
C GLY A 400 -11.95 -25.81 15.45
N ILE A 401 -13.17 -26.30 15.62
CA ILE A 401 -13.84 -27.25 14.71
C ILE A 401 -14.30 -26.63 13.38
N GLY A 402 -14.23 -25.29 13.22
CA GLY A 402 -14.61 -24.63 11.96
C GLY A 402 -15.88 -23.79 12.03
N LYS A 403 -16.41 -23.47 13.21
CA LYS A 403 -17.62 -22.62 13.37
C LYS A 403 -17.46 -21.24 12.74
N SER A 404 -16.38 -20.52 13.09
CA SER A 404 -16.08 -19.20 12.51
C SER A 404 -15.67 -19.29 11.03
N THR A 405 -15.13 -20.43 10.60
CA THR A 405 -14.87 -20.73 9.18
C THR A 405 -16.18 -20.78 8.40
N LEU A 406 -17.19 -21.46 8.93
CA LEU A 406 -18.53 -21.52 8.32
C LEU A 406 -19.17 -20.12 8.26
N ALA A 407 -19.07 -19.34 9.35
CA ALA A 407 -19.53 -17.95 9.35
C ALA A 407 -18.83 -17.11 8.29
N GLY A 408 -17.50 -17.24 8.14
CA GLY A 408 -16.70 -16.57 7.13
C GLY A 408 -17.09 -16.97 5.69
N LEU A 409 -17.41 -18.23 5.45
CA LEU A 409 -17.89 -18.74 4.16
C LEU A 409 -19.26 -18.16 3.81
N VAL A 410 -20.22 -18.21 4.73
CA VAL A 410 -21.55 -17.62 4.51
C VAL A 410 -21.47 -16.10 4.36
N ALA A 411 -20.56 -15.46 5.09
CA ALA A 411 -20.31 -14.04 4.96
C ALA A 411 -19.57 -13.64 3.65
N GLY A 412 -19.05 -14.60 2.87
CA GLY A 412 -18.30 -14.32 1.65
C GLY A 412 -16.88 -13.78 1.90
N LEU A 413 -16.35 -13.94 3.11
CA LEU A 413 -14.97 -13.62 3.46
C LEU A 413 -14.02 -14.74 3.03
N LEU A 414 -14.51 -15.98 2.99
CA LEU A 414 -13.79 -17.18 2.54
C LEU A 414 -14.47 -17.74 1.29
N ARG A 415 -13.69 -18.39 0.43
CA ARG A 415 -14.20 -19.07 -0.77
C ARG A 415 -14.16 -20.57 -0.57
N PRO A 416 -15.25 -21.32 -0.82
CA PRO A 416 -15.24 -22.76 -0.73
C PRO A 416 -14.29 -23.37 -1.77
N LEU A 417 -13.65 -24.49 -1.42
CA LEU A 417 -12.85 -25.31 -2.36
C LEU A 417 -13.74 -26.10 -3.30
N ALA A 418 -14.91 -26.53 -2.80
CA ALA A 418 -15.92 -27.24 -3.58
C ALA A 418 -17.32 -26.88 -3.05
N GLY A 419 -18.35 -27.09 -3.86
CA GLY A 419 -19.71 -26.77 -3.54
C GLY A 419 -20.12 -25.33 -3.87
N GLU A 420 -21.35 -24.97 -3.52
CA GLU A 420 -21.94 -23.67 -3.81
C GLU A 420 -22.65 -23.10 -2.57
N ILE A 421 -22.52 -21.79 -2.37
CA ILE A 421 -23.24 -21.02 -1.35
C ILE A 421 -24.15 -20.03 -2.03
N ARG A 422 -25.42 -19.98 -1.61
CA ARG A 422 -26.43 -19.04 -2.12
C ARG A 422 -27.00 -18.21 -0.98
N LEU A 423 -27.22 -16.93 -1.21
CA LEU A 423 -27.92 -16.02 -0.31
C LEU A 423 -29.17 -15.49 -1.00
N GLY A 424 -30.35 -15.72 -0.43
CA GLY A 424 -31.62 -15.35 -1.07
C GLY A 424 -31.77 -15.92 -2.48
N GLY A 425 -31.34 -17.16 -2.69
CA GLY A 425 -31.37 -17.85 -3.99
C GLY A 425 -30.29 -17.42 -5.00
N VAL A 426 -29.48 -16.39 -4.71
CA VAL A 426 -28.43 -15.88 -5.57
C VAL A 426 -27.07 -16.51 -5.19
N PRO A 427 -26.33 -17.12 -6.14
CA PRO A 427 -24.98 -17.61 -5.84
C PRO A 427 -24.08 -16.49 -5.28
N LEU A 428 -23.45 -16.75 -4.13
CA LEU A 428 -22.60 -15.77 -3.43
C LEU A 428 -21.49 -15.19 -4.32
N ALA A 429 -20.91 -16.02 -5.19
CA ALA A 429 -19.89 -15.60 -6.13
C ALA A 429 -20.39 -14.61 -7.22
N GLN A 430 -21.70 -14.51 -7.43
CA GLN A 430 -22.32 -13.61 -8.41
C GLN A 430 -22.80 -12.30 -7.76
N ILE A 431 -22.84 -12.20 -6.42
CA ILE A 431 -23.23 -10.99 -5.72
C ILE A 431 -22.07 -9.99 -5.77
N PRO A 432 -22.26 -8.79 -6.35
CA PRO A 432 -21.24 -7.75 -6.32
C PRO A 432 -20.87 -7.37 -4.87
N ALA A 433 -19.59 -7.12 -4.61
CA ALA A 433 -19.12 -6.77 -3.27
C ALA A 433 -19.83 -5.52 -2.69
N ALA A 434 -20.24 -4.58 -3.55
CA ALA A 434 -20.99 -3.39 -3.15
C ALA A 434 -22.43 -3.69 -2.66
N ASP A 435 -23.04 -4.79 -3.14
CA ASP A 435 -24.41 -5.19 -2.78
C ASP A 435 -24.45 -6.15 -1.59
N LEU A 436 -23.34 -6.85 -1.33
CA LEU A 436 -23.22 -7.86 -0.28
C LEU A 436 -23.65 -7.37 1.13
N PRO A 437 -23.37 -6.11 1.55
CA PRO A 437 -23.85 -5.57 2.83
C PRO A 437 -25.39 -5.49 2.97
N ARG A 438 -26.12 -5.54 1.87
CA ARG A 438 -27.61 -5.60 1.89
C ARG A 438 -28.13 -7.01 2.13
N TYR A 439 -27.34 -8.03 1.78
CA TYR A 439 -27.70 -9.42 1.99
C TYR A 439 -27.38 -9.87 3.41
N ARG A 440 -26.19 -9.54 3.91
CA ARG A 440 -25.70 -10.04 5.19
C ARG A 440 -24.88 -9.02 5.98
N VAL A 441 -24.91 -9.15 7.31
CA VAL A 441 -23.99 -8.50 8.26
C VAL A 441 -23.34 -9.57 9.12
N LEU A 442 -22.03 -9.46 9.34
CA LEU A 442 -21.25 -10.31 10.24
C LEU A 442 -20.72 -9.46 11.37
N ILE A 443 -20.91 -9.91 12.60
CA ILE A 443 -20.26 -9.37 13.80
C ILE A 443 -19.23 -10.40 14.24
N PRO A 444 -17.92 -10.07 14.14
CA PRO A 444 -16.84 -10.97 14.55
C PRO A 444 -16.74 -11.03 16.08
N GLN A 445 -16.00 -12.00 16.57
CA GLN A 445 -15.71 -12.21 18.00
C GLN A 445 -15.07 -10.96 18.64
N GLU A 446 -14.11 -10.33 17.96
CA GLU A 446 -13.52 -9.07 18.38
C GLU A 446 -14.22 -7.89 17.70
N ALA A 447 -14.98 -7.15 18.49
CA ALA A 447 -15.70 -5.97 18.02
C ALA A 447 -14.77 -4.79 17.82
N TYR A 448 -14.80 -4.19 16.63
CA TYR A 448 -14.03 -2.98 16.31
C TYR A 448 -14.92 -1.73 16.41
N VAL A 449 -14.38 -0.70 17.08
CA VAL A 449 -14.96 0.63 17.17
C VAL A 449 -14.04 1.61 16.47
N PHE A 450 -14.60 2.41 15.56
CA PHE A 450 -13.84 3.42 14.81
C PHE A 450 -13.62 4.68 15.66
N ALA A 451 -12.51 5.37 15.44
CA ALA A 451 -12.33 6.73 15.93
C ALA A 451 -13.37 7.65 15.24
N GLY A 452 -13.99 8.55 16.01
CA GLY A 452 -15.09 9.41 15.57
C GLY A 452 -16.22 9.41 16.58
N THR A 453 -17.36 9.97 16.22
CA THR A 453 -18.50 10.06 17.14
C THR A 453 -19.22 8.73 17.33
N LEU A 454 -19.95 8.58 18.44
CA LEU A 454 -20.80 7.43 18.69
C LEU A 454 -21.88 7.28 17.60
N GLY A 455 -22.48 8.39 17.16
CA GLY A 455 -23.48 8.39 16.09
C GLY A 455 -22.93 7.89 14.75
N GLU A 456 -21.72 8.30 14.36
CA GLU A 456 -21.03 7.81 13.16
C GLU A 456 -20.74 6.30 13.25
N ASN A 457 -20.32 5.83 14.43
CA ASN A 457 -20.11 4.41 14.66
C ASN A 457 -21.39 3.58 14.53
N LEU A 458 -22.47 4.03 15.08
CA LEU A 458 -23.77 3.34 15.02
C LEU A 458 -24.35 3.37 13.61
N GLY A 459 -24.29 4.52 12.93
CA GLY A 459 -24.81 4.73 11.58
C GLY A 459 -23.94 4.16 10.46
N TYR A 460 -22.77 3.60 10.76
CA TYR A 460 -21.78 3.18 9.76
C TYR A 460 -22.33 2.24 8.69
N LEU A 461 -23.20 1.28 9.06
CA LEU A 461 -23.84 0.34 8.14
C LEU A 461 -25.20 0.84 7.61
N ALA A 462 -25.70 1.96 8.13
CA ALA A 462 -26.96 2.59 7.75
C ALA A 462 -26.84 4.13 7.79
N PRO A 463 -26.09 4.74 6.86
CA PRO A 463 -25.77 6.18 6.91
C PRO A 463 -26.99 7.11 6.85
N GLY A 464 -28.15 6.60 6.40
CA GLY A 464 -29.41 7.34 6.33
C GLY A 464 -30.40 7.01 7.45
N ALA A 465 -29.97 6.34 8.53
CA ALA A 465 -30.85 5.97 9.61
C ALA A 465 -31.41 7.21 10.36
N SER A 466 -32.72 7.19 10.63
CA SER A 466 -33.34 8.27 11.40
C SER A 466 -32.90 8.22 12.89
N PRO A 467 -32.93 9.36 13.60
CA PRO A 467 -32.65 9.37 15.05
C PRO A 467 -33.51 8.37 15.83
N ALA A 468 -34.77 8.21 15.44
CA ALA A 468 -35.67 7.25 16.05
C ALA A 468 -35.24 5.79 15.84
N ALA A 469 -34.69 5.46 14.65
CA ALA A 469 -34.14 4.13 14.36
C ALA A 469 -32.87 3.86 15.18
N LEU A 470 -32.01 4.88 15.36
CA LEU A 470 -30.84 4.81 16.24
C LEU A 470 -31.26 4.52 17.68
N ASP A 471 -32.24 5.28 18.22
CA ASP A 471 -32.74 5.10 19.58
C ASP A 471 -33.38 3.74 19.78
N ALA A 472 -34.14 3.23 18.79
CA ALA A 472 -34.73 1.91 18.81
C ALA A 472 -33.65 0.81 18.87
N SER A 473 -32.61 0.90 18.03
CA SER A 473 -31.51 -0.06 18.02
C SER A 473 -30.72 -0.04 19.33
N VAL A 474 -30.37 1.15 19.82
CA VAL A 474 -29.68 1.37 21.10
C VAL A 474 -30.50 0.78 22.26
N GLY A 475 -31.81 0.99 22.24
CA GLY A 475 -32.74 0.42 23.24
C GLY A 475 -32.85 -1.09 23.20
N ALA A 476 -32.92 -1.67 21.99
CA ALA A 476 -33.05 -3.11 21.78
C ALA A 476 -31.85 -3.89 22.34
N VAL A 477 -30.64 -3.45 22.02
CA VAL A 477 -29.41 -4.14 22.47
C VAL A 477 -28.94 -3.74 23.88
N GLY A 478 -29.61 -2.77 24.55
CA GLY A 478 -29.28 -2.36 25.90
C GLY A 478 -28.13 -1.36 26.01
N LEU A 479 -27.84 -0.55 24.98
CA LEU A 479 -26.74 0.40 24.94
C LEU A 479 -27.09 1.78 25.57
N ARG A 480 -28.33 2.02 26.05
CA ARG A 480 -28.80 3.34 26.51
C ARG A 480 -27.94 3.95 27.61
N ASP A 481 -27.48 3.14 28.56
CA ASP A 481 -26.66 3.62 29.68
C ASP A 481 -25.30 4.11 29.23
N LEU A 482 -24.68 3.43 28.26
CA LEU A 482 -23.43 3.87 27.64
C LEU A 482 -23.63 5.20 26.89
N VAL A 483 -24.70 5.33 26.09
CA VAL A 483 -25.02 6.58 25.38
C VAL A 483 -25.15 7.76 26.36
N ARG A 484 -25.86 7.57 27.47
CA ARG A 484 -26.02 8.61 28.50
C ARG A 484 -24.70 8.95 29.18
N ARG A 485 -23.89 7.97 29.54
CA ARG A 485 -22.58 8.15 30.18
C ARG A 485 -21.59 8.89 29.29
N LEU A 486 -21.61 8.65 27.99
CA LEU A 486 -20.74 9.31 27.03
C LEU A 486 -21.20 10.73 26.64
N GLY A 487 -22.44 11.14 26.99
CA GLY A 487 -22.97 12.46 26.68
C GLY A 487 -23.77 12.54 25.37
N GLY A 488 -24.20 11.40 24.81
CA GLY A 488 -25.04 11.33 23.62
C GLY A 488 -24.32 10.88 22.35
N TYR A 489 -25.01 10.98 21.20
CA TYR A 489 -24.50 10.48 19.92
C TYR A 489 -23.35 11.30 19.32
N HIS A 490 -23.19 12.56 19.74
CA HIS A 490 -22.13 13.45 19.27
C HIS A 490 -20.82 13.29 20.06
N ALA A 491 -20.79 12.42 21.08
CA ALA A 491 -19.61 12.17 21.88
C ALA A 491 -18.52 11.48 21.03
N ASP A 492 -17.31 12.02 21.06
CA ASP A 492 -16.15 11.43 20.44
C ASP A 492 -15.74 10.15 21.19
N LEU A 493 -15.56 9.07 20.45
CA LEU A 493 -15.13 7.78 20.98
C LEU A 493 -13.61 7.66 20.95
N ARG A 494 -13.05 7.25 22.08
CA ARG A 494 -11.68 6.76 22.18
C ARG A 494 -11.74 5.25 22.42
N PRO A 495 -11.49 4.43 21.37
CA PRO A 495 -11.64 2.98 21.47
C PRO A 495 -10.86 2.33 22.62
N ALA A 496 -9.72 2.92 23.01
CA ALA A 496 -8.89 2.43 24.12
C ALA A 496 -9.52 2.62 25.50
N GLU A 497 -10.46 3.56 25.65
CA GLU A 497 -11.15 3.86 26.93
C GLU A 497 -12.42 3.01 27.13
N LEU A 498 -12.82 2.27 26.10
CA LEU A 498 -14.00 1.40 26.15
C LEU A 498 -13.63 -0.01 26.60
N SER A 499 -14.43 -0.60 27.49
CA SER A 499 -14.33 -2.01 27.82
C SER A 499 -14.66 -2.92 26.63
N ALA A 500 -14.22 -4.18 26.67
CA ALA A 500 -14.55 -5.16 25.63
C ALA A 500 -16.07 -5.33 25.43
N GLY A 501 -16.84 -5.37 26.52
CA GLY A 501 -18.30 -5.45 26.46
C GLY A 501 -18.95 -4.22 25.82
N GLU A 502 -18.47 -3.01 26.13
CA GLU A 502 -18.98 -1.77 25.52
C GLU A 502 -18.70 -1.71 24.02
N ARG A 503 -17.49 -2.13 23.59
CA ARG A 503 -17.18 -2.26 22.17
C ARG A 503 -18.09 -3.25 21.46
N GLN A 504 -18.40 -4.39 22.11
CA GLN A 504 -19.36 -5.36 21.58
C GLN A 504 -20.77 -4.80 21.46
N LEU A 505 -21.26 -4.10 22.47
CA LEU A 505 -22.59 -3.47 22.43
C LEU A 505 -22.70 -2.43 21.32
N ILE A 506 -21.67 -1.61 21.08
CA ILE A 506 -21.63 -0.67 19.95
C ILE A 506 -21.69 -1.41 18.61
N ALA A 507 -20.91 -2.47 18.44
CA ALA A 507 -20.91 -3.27 17.21
C ALA A 507 -22.25 -3.99 16.99
N LEU A 508 -22.85 -4.51 18.05
CA LEU A 508 -24.18 -5.12 18.01
C LEU A 508 -25.27 -4.09 17.63
N ALA A 509 -25.25 -2.88 18.20
CA ALA A 509 -26.20 -1.82 17.86
C ALA A 509 -26.04 -1.39 16.39
N ARG A 510 -24.80 -1.23 15.90
CA ARG A 510 -24.46 -0.96 14.49
C ARG A 510 -25.04 -2.02 13.56
N ALA A 511 -24.85 -3.29 13.88
CA ALA A 511 -25.33 -4.39 13.06
C ALA A 511 -26.85 -4.57 13.14
N HIS A 512 -27.46 -4.32 14.30
CA HIS A 512 -28.91 -4.35 14.48
C HIS A 512 -29.61 -3.29 13.61
N LEU A 513 -28.98 -2.13 13.42
CA LEU A 513 -29.45 -1.05 12.57
C LEU A 513 -29.28 -1.33 11.07
N SER A 514 -28.39 -2.27 10.70
CA SER A 514 -28.11 -2.61 9.29
C SER A 514 -29.35 -3.10 8.55
N PRO A 515 -29.56 -2.72 7.27
CA PRO A 515 -30.66 -3.24 6.46
C PRO A 515 -30.48 -4.68 5.97
N ALA A 516 -29.39 -5.35 6.34
CA ALA A 516 -29.06 -6.69 5.91
C ALA A 516 -30.14 -7.70 6.33
N ARG A 517 -30.49 -8.64 5.45
CA ARG A 517 -31.49 -9.68 5.69
C ARG A 517 -30.98 -10.85 6.54
N ILE A 518 -29.68 -11.09 6.52
CA ILE A 518 -29.01 -12.17 7.26
C ILE A 518 -28.06 -11.55 8.27
N ALA A 519 -28.23 -11.85 9.56
CA ALA A 519 -27.31 -11.46 10.61
C ALA A 519 -26.51 -12.68 11.08
N ILE A 520 -25.20 -12.55 11.17
CA ILE A 520 -24.27 -13.60 11.61
C ILE A 520 -23.53 -13.06 12.83
N LEU A 521 -23.72 -13.70 13.98
CA LEU A 521 -23.07 -13.38 15.25
C LEU A 521 -21.99 -14.44 15.54
N ASP A 522 -20.72 -14.08 15.29
CA ASP A 522 -19.59 -14.98 15.59
C ASP A 522 -19.07 -14.69 16.99
N GLU A 523 -19.60 -15.42 17.98
CA GLU A 523 -19.28 -15.25 19.41
C GLU A 523 -19.46 -13.79 19.90
N ALA A 524 -20.31 -13.03 19.22
CA ALA A 524 -20.44 -11.58 19.37
C ALA A 524 -21.01 -11.11 20.73
N THR A 525 -21.29 -12.05 21.65
CA THR A 525 -21.77 -11.77 23.00
C THR A 525 -20.82 -12.31 24.09
N CYS A 526 -19.61 -12.76 23.74
CA CYS A 526 -18.70 -13.44 24.66
C CYS A 526 -18.20 -12.55 25.82
N HIS A 527 -18.06 -11.23 25.59
CA HIS A 527 -17.63 -10.26 26.61
C HIS A 527 -18.80 -9.59 27.36
N LEU A 528 -20.04 -10.02 27.12
CA LEU A 528 -21.23 -9.52 27.80
C LEU A 528 -21.60 -10.43 28.98
N ASP A 529 -22.19 -9.84 30.00
CA ASP A 529 -22.83 -10.61 31.05
C ASP A 529 -24.04 -11.41 30.49
N PRO A 530 -24.51 -12.46 31.18
CA PRO A 530 -25.59 -13.32 30.65
C PRO A 530 -26.88 -12.60 30.32
N VAL A 531 -27.22 -11.53 31.04
CA VAL A 531 -28.46 -10.77 30.84
C VAL A 531 -28.34 -9.88 29.61
N ALA A 532 -27.21 -9.17 29.47
CA ALA A 532 -26.92 -8.34 28.28
C ALA A 532 -26.81 -9.21 27.02
N ALA A 533 -26.15 -10.37 27.11
CA ALA A 533 -26.05 -11.33 26.01
C ALA A 533 -27.42 -11.82 25.55
N ALA A 534 -28.28 -12.25 26.50
CA ALA A 534 -29.64 -12.70 26.20
C ALA A 534 -30.50 -11.59 25.57
N ARG A 535 -30.37 -10.35 26.09
CA ARG A 535 -31.08 -9.17 25.51
C ARG A 535 -30.65 -8.93 24.07
N ALA A 536 -29.33 -8.89 23.80
CA ALA A 536 -28.82 -8.64 22.47
C ALA A 536 -29.28 -9.73 21.48
N GLU A 537 -29.14 -11.02 21.83
CA GLU A 537 -29.58 -12.12 20.96
C GLU A 537 -31.07 -12.10 20.71
N SER A 538 -31.89 -11.80 21.74
CA SER A 538 -33.33 -11.64 21.59
C SER A 538 -33.71 -10.47 20.68
N ALA A 539 -32.98 -9.37 20.76
CA ALA A 539 -33.16 -8.23 19.85
C ALA A 539 -32.90 -8.62 18.38
N PHE A 540 -31.86 -9.41 18.13
CA PHE A 540 -31.56 -9.92 16.77
C PHE A 540 -32.59 -10.97 16.31
N ALA A 541 -33.10 -11.83 17.20
CA ALA A 541 -34.14 -12.79 16.87
C ALA A 541 -35.49 -12.10 16.54
N ALA A 542 -35.79 -10.96 17.19
CA ALA A 542 -36.99 -10.16 16.91
C ALA A 542 -36.86 -9.30 15.64
N ARG A 543 -35.64 -9.16 15.09
CA ARG A 543 -35.40 -8.40 13.87
C ARG A 543 -35.91 -9.16 12.64
N PRO A 544 -36.52 -8.46 11.64
CA PRO A 544 -36.86 -9.11 10.37
C PRO A 544 -35.63 -9.68 9.68
N GLY A 545 -35.71 -10.95 9.27
CA GLY A 545 -34.64 -11.65 8.56
C GLY A 545 -34.13 -12.88 9.31
N THR A 546 -33.06 -13.45 8.82
CA THR A 546 -32.49 -14.72 9.28
C THR A 546 -31.31 -14.47 10.21
N LEU A 547 -31.23 -15.23 11.30
CA LEU A 547 -30.19 -15.11 12.31
C LEU A 547 -29.33 -16.38 12.40
N ILE A 548 -28.02 -16.21 12.34
CA ILE A 548 -27.05 -17.28 12.58
C ILE A 548 -26.19 -16.87 13.79
N VAL A 549 -26.15 -17.69 14.84
CA VAL A 549 -25.38 -17.45 16.06
C VAL A 549 -24.38 -18.57 16.27
N ILE A 550 -23.10 -18.25 16.34
CA ILE A 550 -22.11 -19.19 16.86
C ILE A 550 -22.18 -19.12 18.39
N ALA A 551 -22.69 -20.20 18.97
CA ALA A 551 -23.04 -20.25 20.37
C ALA A 551 -21.95 -20.88 21.23
N HIS A 552 -21.53 -20.15 22.27
CA HIS A 552 -20.69 -20.65 23.37
C HIS A 552 -21.49 -21.00 24.63
N ARG A 553 -22.78 -20.70 24.64
CA ARG A 553 -23.69 -20.93 25.77
C ARG A 553 -24.88 -21.75 25.31
N ILE A 554 -25.30 -22.72 26.16
CA ILE A 554 -26.49 -23.52 25.86
C ILE A 554 -27.75 -22.67 25.70
N SER A 555 -27.85 -21.57 26.45
CA SER A 555 -28.98 -20.67 26.37
C SER A 555 -29.20 -20.08 24.99
N SER A 556 -28.14 -19.89 24.18
CA SER A 556 -28.24 -19.45 22.80
C SER A 556 -28.76 -20.57 21.89
N ALA A 557 -28.30 -21.82 22.10
CA ALA A 557 -28.81 -22.98 21.37
C ALA A 557 -30.30 -23.25 21.67
N LEU A 558 -30.72 -23.08 22.93
CA LEU A 558 -32.10 -23.26 23.34
C LEU A 558 -33.09 -22.20 22.78
N ARG A 559 -32.60 -21.03 22.40
CA ARG A 559 -33.39 -19.97 21.77
C ARG A 559 -33.52 -20.11 20.26
N ALA A 560 -32.68 -20.95 19.65
CA ALA A 560 -32.67 -21.12 18.21
C ALA A 560 -33.77 -22.11 17.75
N ASP A 561 -34.34 -21.86 16.56
CA ASP A 561 -35.28 -22.78 15.92
C ASP A 561 -34.60 -24.08 15.50
N ARG A 562 -33.31 -23.97 15.07
CA ARG A 562 -32.47 -25.10 14.65
C ARG A 562 -31.07 -24.97 15.21
N VAL A 563 -30.45 -26.10 15.46
CA VAL A 563 -29.05 -26.19 15.91
C VAL A 563 -28.27 -27.01 14.92
N LEU A 564 -27.13 -26.48 14.49
CA LEU A 564 -26.12 -27.18 13.70
C LEU A 564 -24.96 -27.56 14.62
N VAL A 565 -24.72 -28.85 14.77
CA VAL A 565 -23.59 -29.42 15.52
C VAL A 565 -22.49 -29.79 14.55
N LEU A 566 -21.30 -29.17 14.69
CA LEU A 566 -20.11 -29.52 13.93
C LEU A 566 -19.24 -30.47 14.73
N ASP A 567 -18.87 -31.61 14.11
CA ASP A 567 -18.07 -32.68 14.72
C ASP A 567 -17.07 -33.23 13.69
N GLY A 568 -15.86 -32.70 13.63
CA GLY A 568 -14.75 -33.22 12.85
C GLY A 568 -15.04 -33.47 11.36
N GLY A 569 -15.70 -32.54 10.68
CA GLY A 569 -16.09 -32.66 9.26
C GLY A 569 -17.48 -33.27 9.04
N ARG A 570 -18.12 -33.77 10.08
CA ARG A 570 -19.53 -34.18 10.08
C ARG A 570 -20.40 -33.06 10.64
N ALA A 571 -21.63 -32.97 10.16
CA ALA A 571 -22.60 -32.01 10.65
C ALA A 571 -23.91 -32.71 10.97
N ALA A 572 -24.49 -32.40 12.13
CA ALA A 572 -25.83 -32.82 12.50
C ALA A 572 -26.72 -31.58 12.66
N ILE A 573 -27.90 -31.59 12.10
CA ILE A 573 -28.83 -30.47 12.18
C ILE A 573 -30.19 -30.95 12.67
N GLY A 574 -30.78 -30.21 13.59
CA GLY A 574 -32.08 -30.53 14.15
C GLY A 574 -32.54 -29.48 15.16
N ASP A 575 -33.67 -29.71 15.81
CA ASP A 575 -34.03 -28.99 17.01
C ASP A 575 -33.29 -29.55 18.24
N HIS A 576 -33.40 -28.87 19.37
CA HIS A 576 -32.75 -29.27 20.62
C HIS A 576 -33.11 -30.72 21.04
N ALA A 577 -34.40 -31.10 20.95
CA ALA A 577 -34.89 -32.41 21.39
C ALA A 577 -34.38 -33.53 20.46
N ALA A 578 -34.44 -33.33 19.15
CA ALA A 578 -33.94 -34.29 18.18
C ALA A 578 -32.43 -34.53 18.31
N LEU A 579 -31.66 -33.46 18.53
CA LEU A 579 -30.20 -33.56 18.68
C LEU A 579 -29.76 -34.22 19.98
N LEU A 580 -30.51 -34.05 21.06
CA LEU A 580 -30.29 -34.81 22.31
C LEU A 580 -30.48 -36.30 22.10
N GLY A 581 -31.38 -36.72 21.19
CA GLY A 581 -31.57 -38.13 20.84
C GLY A 581 -30.51 -38.71 19.93
N CYS A 582 -30.03 -37.95 18.94
CA CYS A 582 -29.19 -38.48 17.84
C CYS A 582 -27.73 -38.09 17.86
N SER A 583 -27.32 -37.01 18.57
CA SER A 583 -25.94 -36.53 18.59
C SER A 583 -25.29 -36.74 19.97
N PRO A 584 -24.33 -37.68 20.10
CA PRO A 584 -23.55 -37.84 21.32
C PRO A 584 -22.81 -36.58 21.72
N LEU A 585 -22.14 -35.93 20.74
CA LEU A 585 -21.40 -34.68 20.97
C LEU A 585 -22.31 -33.57 21.52
N TYR A 586 -23.54 -33.45 21.00
CA TYR A 586 -24.47 -32.43 21.50
C TYR A 586 -24.88 -32.72 22.95
N ARG A 587 -25.12 -33.98 23.31
CA ARG A 587 -25.41 -34.39 24.71
C ARG A 587 -24.25 -34.05 25.65
N ASP A 588 -23.02 -34.32 25.21
CA ASP A 588 -21.81 -34.02 26.01
C ASP A 588 -21.66 -32.50 26.18
N LEU A 589 -21.85 -31.71 25.13
CA LEU A 589 -21.81 -30.25 25.21
C LEU A 589 -22.88 -29.71 26.16
N VAL A 590 -24.12 -30.22 26.10
CA VAL A 590 -25.21 -29.85 27.00
C VAL A 590 -24.86 -30.26 28.44
N GLY A 591 -24.34 -31.46 28.68
CA GLY A 591 -23.93 -31.92 30.00
C GLY A 591 -22.80 -31.07 30.61
N HIS A 592 -21.83 -30.63 29.84
CA HIS A 592 -20.80 -29.72 30.30
C HIS A 592 -21.30 -28.31 30.61
N TRP A 593 -22.36 -27.87 29.95
CA TRP A 593 -23.00 -26.57 30.19
C TRP A 593 -23.94 -26.55 31.39
N PHE A 594 -24.40 -27.74 31.83
CA PHE A 594 -25.25 -27.93 33.04
C PHE A 594 -24.60 -28.94 34.02
N PRO A 595 -23.51 -28.62 34.70
CA PRO A 595 -22.87 -29.57 35.60
C PRO A 595 -23.67 -29.94 36.86
N GLN A 596 -24.85 -29.31 37.10
CA GLN A 596 -25.62 -29.51 38.34
C GLN A 596 -26.92 -30.33 38.18
N ALA A 597 -27.21 -30.92 37.01
CA ALA A 597 -28.45 -31.72 36.86
C ALA A 597 -28.23 -33.24 37.06
N ALA A 598 -27.03 -33.70 37.30
CA ALA A 598 -26.71 -35.14 37.37
C ALA A 598 -26.42 -35.68 38.79
N SER A 599 -26.69 -34.94 39.88
CA SER A 599 -26.43 -35.39 41.26
C SER A 599 -27.67 -35.66 42.10
N HIS A 600 -28.83 -35.83 41.53
CA HIS A 600 -30.04 -36.29 42.23
C HIS A 600 -30.83 -37.29 41.37
N THR A 601 -30.33 -38.51 41.23
CA THR A 601 -31.10 -39.75 41.12
C THR A 601 -30.29 -40.89 41.69
#